data_5efd08ab34a41e3b3ba747f55e7e7615
#
_entry.id   5efd08ab34a41e3b3ba747f55e7e7615
#
_cell.length_a   1.000
_cell.length_b   1.000
_cell.length_c   1.000
_cell.angle_alpha   90.00
_cell.angle_beta   90.00
_cell.angle_gamma   90.00
#
_symmetry.space_group_name_H-M   'P 1'
#
loop_
_entity.id
_entity.type
_entity.pdbx_description
1 polymer ?
#
loop_
_entity_poly.entity_id
_entity_poly.type
_entity_poly.pdbx_seq_one_letter_code
_entity_poly.pdbx_strand_id
1 'polypeptide(L)' 'MKVIATEKAPGAIGPYSQGFIAGGFVYTSGQIPVNPADGTVPEGIAAQTEQSCKNVGAILEAAGSGFDKVVKTTCFLAD' A
#
# COMPACT_ATOMS: atom_id res chain seq x y z
N MET A 1 -15.26 -3.96 -11.30
CA MET A 1 -14.00 -3.57 -10.63
C MET A 1 -14.17 -2.24 -9.94
N LYS A 2 -13.72 -2.13 -8.72
CA LYS A 2 -13.83 -0.90 -7.93
C LYS A 2 -12.43 -0.37 -7.60
N VAL A 3 -12.19 0.90 -7.89
CA VAL A 3 -10.91 1.56 -7.61
C VAL A 3 -10.87 2.03 -6.15
N ILE A 4 -9.72 1.85 -5.50
CA ILE A 4 -9.50 2.24 -4.12
C ILE A 4 -8.61 3.49 -4.09
N ALA A 5 -8.97 4.46 -3.26
CA ALA A 5 -8.16 5.65 -3.03
C ALA A 5 -8.27 6.06 -1.56
N THR A 6 -7.14 6.43 -0.94
CA THR A 6 -7.09 6.90 0.44
C THR A 6 -5.96 7.90 0.62
N GLU A 7 -6.17 8.88 1.51
CA GLU A 7 -5.13 9.83 1.88
C GLU A 7 -4.13 9.25 2.89
N LYS A 8 -4.44 8.10 3.47
CA LYS A 8 -3.58 7.42 4.46
C LYS A 8 -2.50 6.57 3.83
N ALA A 9 -2.41 6.56 2.51
CA ALA A 9 -1.32 5.98 1.75
C ALA A 9 -0.88 6.97 0.68
N PRO A 10 0.36 6.87 0.15
CA PRO A 10 0.81 7.77 -0.92
C PRO A 10 -0.10 7.73 -2.11
N GLY A 11 -0.39 8.90 -2.69
CA GLY A 11 -1.19 8.98 -3.91
C GLY A 11 -0.50 8.28 -5.08
N ALA A 12 -1.29 7.75 -5.99
CA ALA A 12 -0.74 7.13 -7.20
C ALA A 12 -0.08 8.18 -8.07
N ILE A 13 1.12 7.86 -8.56
CA ILE A 13 1.87 8.72 -9.47
C ILE A 13 1.75 8.12 -10.87
N GLY A 14 1.18 8.89 -11.81
CA GLY A 14 0.97 8.43 -13.16
C GLY A 14 -0.39 7.74 -13.34
N PRO A 15 -0.57 6.95 -14.41
CA PRO A 15 -1.87 6.42 -14.80
C PRO A 15 -2.24 5.10 -14.11
N TYR A 16 -2.07 5.00 -12.79
CA TYR A 16 -2.47 3.81 -12.04
C TYR A 16 -3.09 4.20 -10.70
N SER A 17 -3.80 3.26 -10.09
CA SER A 17 -4.51 3.45 -8.84
C SER A 17 -3.72 2.89 -7.66
N GLN A 18 -4.06 3.32 -6.44
CA GLN A 18 -3.50 2.73 -5.22
C GLN A 18 -3.90 1.27 -5.07
N GLY A 19 -5.09 0.92 -5.54
CA GLY A 19 -5.57 -0.45 -5.52
C GLY A 19 -6.94 -0.58 -6.16
N PHE A 20 -7.44 -1.80 -6.26
CA PHE A 20 -8.78 -2.04 -6.78
C PHE A 20 -9.32 -3.38 -6.27
N ILE A 21 -10.64 -3.52 -6.34
CA ILE A 21 -11.35 -4.73 -5.95
C ILE A 21 -11.88 -5.39 -7.21
N ALA A 22 -11.56 -6.67 -7.40
CA ALA A 22 -12.03 -7.45 -8.53
C ALA A 22 -12.18 -8.93 -8.15
N GLY A 23 -13.29 -9.55 -8.55
CA GLY A 23 -13.52 -10.97 -8.32
C GLY A 23 -13.51 -11.38 -6.85
N GLY A 24 -13.90 -10.51 -5.94
CA GLY A 24 -13.88 -10.78 -4.51
C GLY A 24 -12.51 -10.61 -3.84
N PHE A 25 -11.50 -10.15 -4.59
CA PHE A 25 -10.15 -9.91 -4.08
C PHE A 25 -9.79 -8.43 -4.14
N VAL A 26 -8.93 -8.01 -3.21
CA VAL A 26 -8.33 -6.67 -3.21
C VAL A 26 -6.91 -6.79 -3.75
N TYR A 27 -6.59 -5.97 -4.73
CA TYR A 27 -5.25 -5.87 -5.31
C TYR A 27 -4.71 -4.48 -5.02
N THR A 28 -3.51 -4.38 -4.44
CA THR A 28 -2.85 -3.10 -4.20
C THR A 28 -1.71 -2.92 -5.19
N SER A 29 -1.48 -1.68 -5.61
CA SER A 29 -0.26 -1.35 -6.33
C SER A 29 0.94 -1.43 -5.38
N GLY A 30 2.16 -1.45 -5.92
CA GLY A 30 3.36 -1.49 -5.10
C GLY A 30 3.43 -0.29 -4.17
N GLN A 31 3.74 -0.53 -2.90
CA GLN A 31 3.84 0.52 -1.90
C GLN A 31 5.29 0.69 -1.47
N ILE A 32 5.87 1.83 -1.86
CA ILE A 32 7.19 2.24 -1.39
C ILE A 32 7.06 2.89 -0.02
N PRO A 33 8.16 2.99 0.77
CA PRO A 33 8.09 3.48 2.14
C PRO A 33 8.02 5.01 2.25
N VAL A 34 7.07 5.62 1.55
CA VAL A 34 6.83 7.07 1.61
C VAL A 34 5.75 7.35 2.64
N ASN A 35 6.03 8.26 3.58
CA ASN A 35 5.04 8.72 4.54
C ASN A 35 4.05 9.63 3.81
N PRO A 36 2.75 9.27 3.76
CA PRO A 36 1.77 10.07 3.00
C PRO A 36 1.50 11.44 3.61
N ALA A 37 1.84 11.66 4.89
CA ALA A 37 1.59 12.93 5.55
C ALA A 37 2.59 14.02 5.14
N ASP A 38 3.84 13.67 4.88
CA ASP A 38 4.92 14.64 4.61
C ASP A 38 5.80 14.30 3.42
N GLY A 39 5.58 13.17 2.77
CA GLY A 39 6.36 12.75 1.60
C GLY A 39 7.78 12.26 1.92
N THR A 40 8.12 12.05 3.18
CA THR A 40 9.44 11.59 3.57
C THR A 40 9.58 10.08 3.51
N VAL A 41 10.81 9.60 3.38
CA VAL A 41 11.16 8.18 3.44
C VAL A 41 12.01 7.96 4.69
N PRO A 42 11.60 7.08 5.61
CA PRO A 42 12.39 6.83 6.80
C PRO A 42 13.72 6.14 6.47
N GLU A 43 14.67 6.26 7.37
CA GLU A 43 15.99 5.64 7.22
C GLU A 43 15.99 4.24 7.84
N GLY A 44 16.69 3.33 7.18
CA GLY A 44 16.87 1.96 7.67
C GLY A 44 15.77 1.01 7.21
N ILE A 45 16.17 -0.25 7.03
CA ILE A 45 15.27 -1.27 6.46
C ILE A 45 14.07 -1.54 7.36
N ALA A 46 14.25 -1.51 8.69
CA ALA A 46 13.15 -1.77 9.62
C ALA A 46 12.06 -0.70 9.54
N ALA A 47 12.47 0.58 9.54
CA ALA A 47 11.52 1.69 9.46
C ALA A 47 10.87 1.78 8.08
N GLN A 48 11.62 1.49 7.02
CA GLN A 48 11.08 1.47 5.67
C GLN A 48 10.06 0.34 5.49
N THR A 49 10.36 -0.84 5.99
CA THR A 49 9.42 -1.97 5.95
C THR A 49 8.13 -1.64 6.70
N GLU A 50 8.25 -1.05 7.88
CA GLU A 50 7.08 -0.64 8.66
C GLU A 50 6.23 0.37 7.89
N GLN A 51 6.85 1.37 7.26
CA GLN A 51 6.11 2.38 6.51
C GLN A 51 5.40 1.77 5.30
N SER A 52 6.08 0.88 4.55
CA SER A 52 5.44 0.19 3.42
C SER A 52 4.25 -0.64 3.88
N CYS A 53 4.38 -1.36 5.00
CA CYS A 53 3.27 -2.13 5.57
C CYS A 53 2.11 -1.24 6.01
N LYS A 54 2.39 -0.10 6.60
CA LYS A 54 1.34 0.86 6.96
C LYS A 54 0.58 1.36 5.73
N ASN A 55 1.31 1.63 4.65
CA ASN A 55 0.70 2.09 3.40
C ASN A 55 -0.22 1.01 2.80
N VAL A 56 0.24 -0.24 2.77
CA VAL A 56 -0.60 -1.37 2.33
C VAL A 56 -1.82 -1.51 3.24
N GLY A 57 -1.62 -1.45 4.56
CA GLY A 57 -2.70 -1.56 5.53
C GLY A 57 -3.78 -0.48 5.33
N ALA A 58 -3.36 0.75 5.03
CA ALA A 58 -4.30 1.85 4.78
C ALA A 58 -5.18 1.57 3.56
N ILE A 59 -4.60 1.01 2.50
CA ILE A 59 -5.36 0.65 1.30
C ILE A 59 -6.32 -0.51 1.60
N LEU A 60 -5.88 -1.52 2.34
CA LEU A 60 -6.73 -2.64 2.73
C LEU A 60 -7.91 -2.18 3.58
N GLU A 61 -7.68 -1.29 4.55
CA GLU A 61 -8.75 -0.72 5.36
C GLU A 61 -9.75 0.08 4.53
N ALA A 62 -9.27 0.86 3.57
CA ALA A 62 -10.13 1.60 2.66
C ALA A 62 -11.01 0.68 1.82
N ALA A 63 -10.56 -0.54 1.57
CA ALA A 63 -11.32 -1.56 0.86
C ALA A 63 -12.22 -2.40 1.77
N GLY A 64 -12.20 -2.15 3.08
CA GLY A 64 -12.96 -2.95 4.04
C GLY A 64 -12.30 -4.29 4.38
N SER A 65 -11.00 -4.40 4.16
CA SER A 65 -10.22 -5.63 4.45
C SER A 65 -9.21 -5.37 5.56
N GLY A 66 -8.24 -6.25 5.70
CA GLY A 66 -7.17 -6.14 6.69
C GLY A 66 -6.08 -7.16 6.45
N PHE A 67 -5.00 -7.07 7.23
CA PHE A 67 -3.85 -7.96 7.07
C PHE A 67 -4.19 -9.43 7.33
N ASP A 68 -5.17 -9.70 8.16
CA ASP A 68 -5.62 -11.07 8.45
C ASP A 68 -6.21 -11.79 7.23
N LYS A 69 -6.49 -11.06 6.17
CA LYS A 69 -7.07 -11.60 4.92
C LYS A 69 -6.09 -11.57 3.75
N VAL A 70 -4.83 -11.24 4.01
CA VAL A 70 -3.80 -11.22 2.96
C VAL A 70 -3.47 -12.65 2.53
N VAL A 71 -3.50 -12.87 1.22
CA VAL A 71 -3.20 -14.17 0.59
C VAL A 71 -1.77 -14.22 0.10
N LYS A 72 -1.29 -13.11 -0.47
CA LYS A 72 0.04 -13.04 -1.09
C LYS A 72 0.58 -11.63 -1.07
N THR A 73 1.87 -11.51 -0.82
CA THR A 73 2.63 -10.28 -1.03
C THR A 73 3.88 -10.59 -1.84
N THR A 74 4.42 -9.58 -2.51
CA THR A 74 5.70 -9.65 -3.20
C THR A 74 6.56 -8.48 -2.74
N CYS A 75 7.79 -8.76 -2.30
CA CYS A 75 8.72 -7.75 -1.83
C CYS A 75 9.92 -7.65 -2.75
N PHE A 76 10.25 -6.42 -3.13
CA PHE A 76 11.46 -6.13 -3.89
C PHE A 76 12.37 -5.29 -3.00
N LEU A 77 13.60 -5.78 -2.75
CA LEU A 77 14.56 -5.12 -1.88
C LEU A 77 15.79 -4.75 -2.67
N ALA A 78 16.44 -3.65 -2.26
CA ALA A 78 17.68 -3.19 -2.89
C ALA A 78 18.88 -4.08 -2.53
N ASP A 79 18.81 -4.76 -1.39
CA ASP A 79 19.88 -5.64 -0.87
C ASP A 79 19.47 -7.11 -0.92
#